data_50339f06a9566979e86e9d0c648b1fff
#
_entry.id   50339f06a9566979e86e9d0c648b1fff
#
_cell.length_a   1.000
_cell.length_b   1.000
_cell.length_c   1.000
_cell.angle_alpha   90.00
_cell.angle_beta   90.00
_cell.angle_gamma   90.00
#
_symmetry.space_group_name_H-M   'P 1'
#
loop_
_entity.id
_entity.type
_entity.pdbx_description
1 polymer ?
#
loop_
_entity_poly.entity_id
_entity_poly.type
_entity_poly.pdbx_seq_one_letter_code
_entity_poly.pdbx_strand_id
1 'polypeptide(L)'
;FARDTAHVVNNRVAEVVGQHPDRFVGLCTVPLQDVDIAVAELDRCVNDLGMKGVEISTNVNGTDLTRAGLEKFFARVEELGVVIFMHPIGTSFKERMTDHYFRNTIGHPLESALAVGHLVFDGYLETYPGLKICIAHGGGYVPSYVGRFDHPYHLRDDCRVNLTKAPSEYVK
;
A
#
# COMPACT_ATOMS: atom_id res chain seq x y z
N PHE A 1 17.83 5.10 12.69
CA PHE A 1 17.02 6.31 12.57
C PHE A 1 15.57 5.97 12.16
N ALA A 2 15.30 5.38 10.97
CA ALA A 2 13.93 5.10 10.51
C ALA A 2 13.16 4.19 11.48
N ARG A 3 13.80 3.12 11.98
CA ARG A 3 13.24 2.25 13.01
C ARG A 3 12.82 3.03 14.27
N ASP A 4 13.73 3.85 14.79
CA ASP A 4 13.51 4.55 16.06
C ASP A 4 12.39 5.60 15.90
N THR A 5 12.34 6.26 14.73
CA THR A 5 11.26 7.19 14.38
C THR A 5 9.91 6.48 14.32
N ALA A 6 9.83 5.34 13.60
CA ALA A 6 8.60 4.53 13.53
C ALA A 6 8.14 4.12 14.95
N HIS A 7 9.07 3.66 15.78
CA HIS A 7 8.80 3.24 17.15
C HIS A 7 8.17 4.36 17.99
N VAL A 8 8.73 5.57 17.93
CA VAL A 8 8.22 6.75 18.66
C VAL A 8 6.84 7.14 18.16
N VAL A 9 6.64 7.21 16.84
CA VAL A 9 5.35 7.56 16.22
C VAL A 9 4.28 6.54 16.59
N ASN A 10 4.57 5.25 16.46
CA ASN A 10 3.62 4.18 16.76
C ASN A 10 3.22 4.15 18.24
N ASN A 11 4.17 4.35 19.16
CA ASN A 11 3.85 4.45 20.58
C ASN A 11 2.90 5.63 20.85
N ARG A 12 3.14 6.77 20.20
CA ARG A 12 2.29 7.96 20.37
C ARG A 12 0.88 7.74 19.81
N VAL A 13 0.76 7.09 18.65
CA VAL A 13 -0.56 6.70 18.11
C VAL A 13 -1.30 5.77 19.07
N ALA A 14 -0.61 4.77 19.62
CA ALA A 14 -1.19 3.83 20.59
C ALA A 14 -1.67 4.54 21.86
N GLU A 15 -0.92 5.51 22.37
CA GLU A 15 -1.33 6.33 23.53
C GLU A 15 -2.65 7.09 23.25
N VAL A 16 -2.77 7.74 22.08
CA VAL A 16 -3.97 8.47 21.70
C VAL A 16 -5.17 7.54 21.54
N VAL A 17 -4.97 6.39 20.89
CA VAL A 17 -6.02 5.36 20.76
C VAL A 17 -6.45 4.85 22.13
N GLY A 18 -5.50 4.60 23.03
CA GLY A 18 -5.80 4.15 24.40
C GLY A 18 -6.59 5.16 25.23
N GLN A 19 -6.46 6.47 24.96
CA GLN A 19 -7.25 7.52 25.59
C GLN A 19 -8.69 7.62 25.04
N HIS A 20 -8.91 7.19 23.80
CA HIS A 20 -10.18 7.30 23.09
C HIS A 20 -10.53 6.02 22.30
N PRO A 21 -10.61 4.85 22.94
CA PRO A 21 -10.73 3.55 22.27
C PRO A 21 -12.09 3.35 21.57
N ASP A 22 -13.10 4.13 21.96
CA ASP A 22 -14.42 4.15 21.34
C ASP A 22 -14.49 5.00 20.05
N ARG A 23 -13.46 5.77 19.76
CA ARG A 23 -13.42 6.73 18.65
C ARG A 23 -12.34 6.46 17.62
N PHE A 24 -11.23 5.83 18.00
CA PHE A 24 -10.07 5.64 17.15
C PHE A 24 -9.59 4.19 17.11
N VAL A 25 -9.08 3.81 15.97
CA VAL A 25 -8.21 2.65 15.79
C VAL A 25 -6.87 3.11 15.23
N GLY A 26 -5.78 2.49 15.64
CA GLY A 26 -4.44 2.86 15.19
C GLY A 26 -4.02 2.09 13.93
N LEU A 27 -3.39 2.79 13.00
CA LEU A 27 -2.56 2.21 11.97
C LEU A 27 -1.11 2.54 12.27
N CYS A 28 -0.21 1.57 12.12
CA CYS A 28 1.21 1.80 12.35
C CYS A 28 1.93 2.29 11.09
N THR A 29 3.11 2.84 11.26
CA THR A 29 4.08 3.06 10.20
C THR A 29 5.28 2.14 10.38
N VAL A 30 5.89 1.69 9.28
CA VAL A 30 7.04 0.76 9.31
C VAL A 30 8.12 1.21 8.32
N PRO A 31 9.40 0.96 8.62
CA PRO A 31 10.50 1.35 7.73
C PRO A 31 10.70 0.32 6.60
N LEU A 32 9.90 0.39 5.53
CA LEU A 32 9.96 -0.54 4.41
C LEU A 32 11.30 -0.61 3.67
N GLN A 33 12.23 0.30 3.97
CA GLN A 33 13.60 0.25 3.45
C GLN A 33 14.42 -0.94 3.99
N ASP A 34 13.94 -1.57 5.06
CA ASP A 34 14.48 -2.80 5.64
C ASP A 34 13.31 -3.71 6.04
N VAL A 35 13.12 -4.77 5.26
CA VAL A 35 11.95 -5.64 5.39
C VAL A 35 11.91 -6.38 6.73
N ASP A 36 13.06 -6.76 7.30
CA ASP A 36 13.10 -7.46 8.58
C ASP A 36 12.73 -6.53 9.74
N ILE A 37 13.20 -5.30 9.70
CA ILE A 37 12.83 -4.27 10.69
C ILE A 37 11.34 -3.91 10.52
N ALA A 38 10.85 -3.81 9.28
CA ALA A 38 9.45 -3.50 9.01
C ALA A 38 8.52 -4.59 9.57
N VAL A 39 8.84 -5.86 9.36
CA VAL A 39 8.06 -7.00 9.89
C VAL A 39 8.10 -7.03 11.41
N ALA A 40 9.26 -6.85 12.03
CA ALA A 40 9.38 -6.84 13.49
C ALA A 40 8.56 -5.69 14.13
N GLU A 41 8.57 -4.50 13.52
CA GLU A 41 7.79 -3.37 14.01
C GLU A 41 6.28 -3.55 13.78
N LEU A 42 5.89 -4.14 12.63
CA LEU A 42 4.50 -4.52 12.36
C LEU A 42 3.98 -5.49 13.43
N ASP A 43 4.74 -6.55 13.72
CA ASP A 43 4.39 -7.53 14.75
C ASP A 43 4.18 -6.89 16.12
N ARG A 44 5.11 -6.04 16.52
CA ARG A 44 5.00 -5.29 17.77
C ARG A 44 3.75 -4.40 17.81
N CYS A 45 3.50 -3.67 16.73
CA CYS A 45 2.35 -2.77 16.67
C CYS A 45 1.01 -3.51 16.74
N VAL A 46 0.90 -4.65 16.07
CA VAL A 46 -0.34 -5.42 16.05
C VAL A 46 -0.54 -6.19 17.36
N ASN A 47 0.50 -6.90 17.83
CA ASN A 47 0.37 -7.81 18.96
C ASN A 47 0.46 -7.08 20.31
N ASP A 48 1.37 -6.09 20.47
CA ASP A 48 1.61 -5.44 21.75
C ASP A 48 0.83 -4.12 21.89
N LEU A 49 0.66 -3.36 20.79
CA LEU A 49 -0.02 -2.07 20.80
C LEU A 49 -1.48 -2.14 20.31
N GLY A 50 -1.94 -3.29 19.83
CA GLY A 50 -3.33 -3.53 19.43
C GLY A 50 -3.77 -2.79 18.16
N MET A 51 -2.82 -2.35 17.30
CA MET A 51 -3.10 -1.67 16.05
C MET A 51 -3.79 -2.59 15.04
N LYS A 52 -4.59 -2.03 14.14
CA LYS A 52 -5.47 -2.77 13.23
C LYS A 52 -5.00 -2.75 11.78
N GLY A 53 -3.88 -2.13 11.52
CA GLY A 53 -3.32 -2.03 10.18
C GLY A 53 -2.02 -1.26 10.14
N VAL A 54 -1.53 -1.06 8.93
CA VAL A 54 -0.29 -0.35 8.62
C VAL A 54 -0.53 0.64 7.50
N GLU A 55 0.02 1.84 7.63
CA GLU A 55 0.10 2.81 6.54
C GLU A 55 1.44 2.67 5.81
N ILE A 56 1.38 2.56 4.49
CA ILE A 56 2.55 2.49 3.61
C ILE A 56 2.44 3.47 2.45
N SER A 57 3.59 3.83 1.85
CA SER A 57 3.62 4.57 0.59
C SER A 57 3.35 3.66 -0.62
N THR A 58 3.17 4.26 -1.78
CA THR A 58 3.02 3.58 -3.08
C THR A 58 4.32 3.02 -3.65
N ASN A 59 5.46 3.43 -3.08
CA ASN A 59 6.79 2.96 -3.48
C ASN A 59 7.77 3.08 -2.30
N VAL A 60 8.93 2.44 -2.40
CA VAL A 60 10.04 2.55 -1.46
C VAL A 60 11.22 3.22 -2.15
N ASN A 61 11.50 4.47 -1.80
CA ASN A 61 12.59 5.26 -2.41
C ASN A 61 12.55 5.28 -3.95
N GLY A 62 11.36 5.33 -4.55
CA GLY A 62 11.17 5.32 -6.00
C GLY A 62 11.15 3.93 -6.64
N THR A 63 11.28 2.86 -5.86
CA THR A 63 11.13 1.48 -6.33
C THR A 63 9.71 1.00 -6.06
N ASP A 64 9.06 0.44 -7.07
CA ASP A 64 7.71 -0.12 -6.92
C ASP A 64 7.65 -1.19 -5.82
N LEU A 65 6.53 -1.27 -5.11
CA LEU A 65 6.37 -2.16 -3.96
C LEU A 65 6.66 -3.62 -4.30
N THR A 66 6.28 -4.06 -5.50
CA THR A 66 6.48 -5.44 -5.98
C THR A 66 7.92 -5.76 -6.36
N ARG A 67 8.79 -4.74 -6.43
CA ARG A 67 10.21 -4.86 -6.79
C ARG A 67 11.15 -4.47 -5.65
N ALA A 68 10.60 -4.09 -4.52
CA ALA A 68 11.35 -3.62 -3.37
C ALA A 68 11.72 -4.73 -2.36
N GLY A 69 11.51 -6.02 -2.71
CA GLY A 69 11.84 -7.15 -1.84
C GLY A 69 10.94 -7.25 -0.61
N LEU A 70 9.66 -6.97 -0.76
CA LEU A 70 8.68 -6.87 0.33
C LEU A 70 7.81 -8.12 0.49
N GLU A 71 8.15 -9.25 -0.13
CA GLU A 71 7.37 -10.49 -0.09
C GLU A 71 7.09 -10.94 1.35
N LYS A 72 8.12 -10.89 2.20
CA LYS A 72 8.03 -11.24 3.62
C LYS A 72 7.07 -10.32 4.39
N PHE A 73 7.06 -9.03 4.05
CA PHE A 73 6.17 -8.06 4.64
C PHE A 73 4.70 -8.31 4.24
N PHE A 74 4.42 -8.51 2.95
CA PHE A 74 3.06 -8.78 2.48
C PHE A 74 2.51 -10.09 3.02
N ALA A 75 3.32 -11.15 3.04
CA ALA A 75 2.95 -12.42 3.66
C ALA A 75 2.59 -12.23 5.15
N ARG A 76 3.37 -11.44 5.89
CA ARG A 76 3.11 -11.20 7.31
C ARG A 76 1.85 -10.37 7.55
N VAL A 77 1.59 -9.36 6.72
CA VAL A 77 0.33 -8.58 6.78
C VAL A 77 -0.87 -9.47 6.55
N GLU A 78 -0.80 -10.37 5.56
CA GLU A 78 -1.87 -11.33 5.27
C GLU A 78 -2.12 -12.27 6.44
N GLU A 79 -1.06 -12.88 7.01
CA GLU A 79 -1.15 -13.75 8.19
C GLU A 79 -1.81 -13.06 9.39
N LEU A 80 -1.46 -11.82 9.65
CA LEU A 80 -2.04 -11.01 10.72
C LEU A 80 -3.48 -10.57 10.40
N GLY A 81 -3.91 -10.63 9.15
CA GLY A 81 -5.24 -10.25 8.68
C GLY A 81 -5.58 -8.78 8.86
N VAL A 82 -4.56 -7.93 8.97
CA VAL A 82 -4.70 -6.49 9.20
C VAL A 82 -4.80 -5.71 7.87
N VAL A 83 -5.25 -4.45 7.94
CA VAL A 83 -5.41 -3.58 6.77
C VAL A 83 -4.09 -2.91 6.41
N ILE A 84 -3.77 -2.86 5.12
CA ILE A 84 -2.83 -1.90 4.55
C ILE A 84 -3.61 -0.64 4.14
N PHE A 85 -3.26 0.51 4.68
CA PHE A 85 -3.67 1.80 4.15
C PHE A 85 -2.54 2.35 3.27
N MET A 86 -2.76 2.44 1.96
CA MET A 86 -1.75 2.88 1.01
C MET A 86 -1.97 4.35 0.66
N HIS A 87 -1.01 5.20 1.03
CA HIS A 87 -1.05 6.64 0.78
C HIS A 87 0.23 7.10 0.04
N PRO A 88 0.13 7.68 -1.15
CA PRO A 88 1.30 8.15 -1.89
C PRO A 88 2.02 9.30 -1.18
N ILE A 89 3.35 9.25 -1.19
CA ILE A 89 4.22 10.32 -0.72
C ILE A 89 5.00 10.85 -1.91
N GLY A 90 4.62 12.03 -2.38
CA GLY A 90 5.19 12.62 -3.59
C GLY A 90 4.58 12.07 -4.88
N THR A 91 5.24 12.31 -5.99
CA THR A 91 4.80 11.86 -7.31
C THR A 91 5.97 11.74 -8.27
N SER A 92 5.92 10.74 -9.14
CA SER A 92 6.71 10.68 -10.36
C SER A 92 6.27 11.80 -11.33
N PHE A 93 7.07 12.15 -12.31
CA PHE A 93 6.75 13.22 -13.30
C PHE A 93 6.52 14.61 -12.70
N LYS A 94 7.12 14.90 -11.55
CA LYS A 94 6.95 16.15 -10.78
C LYS A 94 7.32 17.41 -11.57
N GLU A 95 8.13 17.29 -12.60
CA GLU A 95 8.59 18.39 -13.46
C GLU A 95 7.42 19.02 -14.25
N ARG A 96 6.39 18.24 -14.56
CA ARG A 96 5.16 18.68 -15.25
C ARG A 96 4.02 19.06 -14.30
N MET A 97 4.25 18.97 -13.01
CA MET A 97 3.21 19.12 -11.97
C MET A 97 3.58 20.25 -10.99
N THR A 98 4.17 21.34 -11.49
CA THR A 98 4.63 22.46 -10.68
C THR A 98 3.53 23.46 -10.33
N ASP A 99 2.48 23.51 -11.18
CA ASP A 99 1.42 24.50 -11.08
C ASP A 99 0.15 23.94 -10.43
N HIS A 100 -0.75 24.81 -10.00
CA HIS A 100 -2.13 24.53 -9.56
C HIS A 100 -2.28 23.36 -8.57
N TYR A 101 -1.25 23.09 -7.77
CA TYR A 101 -1.25 21.96 -6.83
C TYR A 101 -1.33 20.58 -7.52
N PHE A 102 -0.90 20.47 -8.77
CA PHE A 102 -1.02 19.25 -9.59
C PHE A 102 -0.28 18.06 -9.00
N ARG A 103 0.78 18.27 -8.22
CA ARG A 103 1.44 17.16 -7.49
C ARG A 103 0.48 16.40 -6.59
N ASN A 104 -0.45 17.12 -5.96
CA ASN A 104 -1.46 16.52 -5.09
C ASN A 104 -2.68 16.04 -5.89
N THR A 105 -3.29 16.95 -6.68
CA THR A 105 -4.58 16.68 -7.32
C THR A 105 -4.52 15.67 -8.48
N ILE A 106 -3.36 15.53 -9.12
CA ILE A 106 -3.11 14.60 -10.23
C ILE A 106 -2.06 13.55 -9.83
N GLY A 107 -0.96 13.99 -9.25
CA GLY A 107 0.19 13.13 -8.97
C GLY A 107 -0.11 12.03 -7.97
N HIS A 108 -0.74 12.32 -6.85
CA HIS A 108 -1.08 11.31 -5.85
C HIS A 108 -2.06 10.25 -6.38
N PRO A 109 -3.17 10.60 -7.07
CA PRO A 109 -4.03 9.60 -7.71
C PRO A 109 -3.29 8.76 -8.77
N LEU A 110 -2.35 9.35 -9.52
CA LEU A 110 -1.53 8.62 -10.49
C LEU A 110 -0.62 7.59 -9.81
N GLU A 111 0.08 7.97 -8.74
CA GLU A 111 0.92 7.05 -7.97
C GLU A 111 0.10 5.90 -7.37
N SER A 112 -1.09 6.19 -6.84
CA SER A 112 -2.00 5.16 -6.35
C SER A 112 -2.38 4.17 -7.46
N ALA A 113 -2.76 4.68 -8.63
CA ALA A 113 -3.14 3.83 -9.76
C ALA A 113 -1.96 2.98 -10.28
N LEU A 114 -0.74 3.54 -10.30
CA LEU A 114 0.47 2.83 -10.70
C LEU A 114 0.78 1.68 -9.71
N ALA A 115 0.73 1.96 -8.41
CA ALA A 115 0.99 0.95 -7.39
C ALA A 115 -0.03 -0.19 -7.44
N VAL A 116 -1.33 0.11 -7.64
CA VAL A 116 -2.36 -0.92 -7.82
C VAL A 116 -2.11 -1.72 -9.09
N GLY A 117 -1.74 -1.06 -10.19
CA GLY A 117 -1.38 -1.74 -11.43
C GLY A 117 -0.28 -2.77 -11.20
N HIS A 118 0.80 -2.40 -10.51
CA HIS A 118 1.87 -3.33 -10.16
C HIS A 118 1.39 -4.46 -9.25
N LEU A 119 0.65 -4.18 -8.17
CA LEU A 119 0.13 -5.21 -7.28
C LEU A 119 -0.73 -6.25 -8.01
N VAL A 120 -1.51 -5.81 -9.01
CA VAL A 120 -2.32 -6.71 -9.85
C VAL A 120 -1.43 -7.45 -10.85
N PHE A 121 -0.79 -6.74 -11.80
CA PHE A 121 -0.13 -7.37 -12.94
C PHE A 121 1.15 -8.13 -12.58
N ASP A 122 1.84 -7.77 -11.50
CA ASP A 122 2.98 -8.52 -10.99
C ASP A 122 2.53 -9.74 -10.12
N GLY A 123 1.21 -9.98 -9.98
CA GLY A 123 0.63 -11.17 -9.35
C GLY A 123 0.63 -11.17 -7.82
N TYR A 124 0.84 -10.02 -7.18
CA TYR A 124 0.84 -9.95 -5.70
C TYR A 124 -0.54 -10.25 -5.11
N LEU A 125 -1.63 -9.75 -5.73
CA LEU A 125 -2.99 -10.04 -5.27
C LEU A 125 -3.45 -11.47 -5.61
N GLU A 126 -2.74 -12.17 -6.50
CA GLU A 126 -2.89 -13.60 -6.73
C GLU A 126 -2.15 -14.41 -5.66
N THR A 127 -0.92 -13.99 -5.33
CA THR A 127 -0.05 -14.65 -4.35
C THR A 127 -0.56 -14.48 -2.92
N TYR A 128 -1.12 -13.32 -2.61
CA TYR A 128 -1.63 -12.95 -1.28
C TYR A 128 -3.12 -12.57 -1.34
N PRO A 129 -4.03 -13.53 -1.58
CA PRO A 129 -5.46 -13.25 -1.82
C PRO A 129 -6.21 -12.76 -0.57
N GLY A 130 -5.63 -12.93 0.61
CA GLY A 130 -6.19 -12.46 1.88
C GLY A 130 -5.83 -11.02 2.24
N LEU A 131 -4.99 -10.34 1.45
CA LEU A 131 -4.64 -8.94 1.70
C LEU A 131 -5.86 -8.02 1.65
N LYS A 132 -5.92 -7.12 2.62
CA LYS A 132 -6.94 -6.07 2.72
C LYS A 132 -6.27 -4.72 2.50
N ILE A 133 -6.44 -4.15 1.31
CA ILE A 133 -5.77 -2.90 0.94
C ILE A 133 -6.81 -1.80 0.76
N CYS A 134 -6.71 -0.74 1.56
CA CYS A 134 -7.45 0.50 1.41
C CYS A 134 -6.53 1.55 0.78
N ILE A 135 -6.96 2.14 -0.32
CA ILE A 135 -6.13 3.07 -1.09
C ILE A 135 -6.67 4.48 -0.94
N ALA A 136 -5.81 5.40 -0.55
CA ALA A 136 -6.16 6.82 -0.43
C ALA A 136 -6.68 7.42 -1.76
N HIS A 137 -7.31 8.58 -1.67
CA HIS A 137 -7.83 9.34 -2.83
C HIS A 137 -8.80 8.52 -3.69
N GLY A 138 -9.67 7.72 -3.04
CA GLY A 138 -10.66 6.89 -3.71
C GLY A 138 -10.08 5.83 -4.65
N GLY A 139 -8.84 5.38 -4.41
CA GLY A 139 -8.14 4.43 -5.29
C GLY A 139 -7.54 5.05 -6.55
N GLY A 140 -7.38 6.37 -6.57
CA GLY A 140 -6.85 7.09 -7.72
C GLY A 140 -7.76 6.97 -8.95
N TYR A 141 -7.19 6.57 -10.09
CA TYR A 141 -7.96 6.38 -11.33
C TYR A 141 -8.54 4.97 -11.47
N VAL A 142 -8.13 4.03 -10.61
CA VAL A 142 -8.46 2.60 -10.76
C VAL A 142 -9.96 2.34 -10.83
N PRO A 143 -10.81 2.87 -9.92
CA PRO A 143 -12.24 2.55 -9.96
C PRO A 143 -12.94 2.97 -11.26
N SER A 144 -12.49 4.10 -11.85
CA SER A 144 -13.05 4.61 -13.11
C SER A 144 -12.44 3.96 -14.34
N TYR A 145 -11.26 3.35 -14.23
CA TYR A 145 -10.45 2.86 -15.36
C TYR A 145 -10.17 1.36 -15.30
N VAL A 146 -10.75 0.63 -14.38
CA VAL A 146 -10.47 -0.81 -14.20
C VAL A 146 -10.70 -1.61 -15.49
N GLY A 147 -11.68 -1.25 -16.30
CA GLY A 147 -11.91 -1.86 -17.62
C GLY A 147 -10.75 -1.64 -18.61
N ARG A 148 -9.92 -0.61 -18.42
CA ARG A 148 -8.69 -0.47 -19.21
C ARG A 148 -7.61 -1.45 -18.77
N PHE A 149 -7.64 -1.96 -17.55
CA PHE A 149 -6.74 -3.02 -17.10
C PHE A 149 -7.16 -4.38 -17.69
N ASP A 150 -8.47 -4.63 -17.79
CA ASP A 150 -8.99 -5.86 -18.40
C ASP A 150 -8.69 -5.94 -19.91
N HIS A 151 -8.72 -4.82 -20.60
CA HIS A 151 -8.51 -4.81 -22.06
C HIS A 151 -7.16 -5.43 -22.48
N PRO A 152 -6.00 -4.99 -21.99
CA PRO A 152 -4.72 -5.62 -22.33
C PRO A 152 -4.61 -7.05 -21.78
N TYR A 153 -5.20 -7.37 -20.65
CA TYR A 153 -5.25 -8.75 -20.14
C TYR A 153 -5.85 -9.70 -21.18
N HIS A 154 -6.89 -9.32 -21.89
CA HIS A 154 -7.50 -10.15 -22.92
C HIS A 154 -6.71 -10.22 -24.23
N LEU A 155 -5.87 -9.24 -24.53
CA LEU A 155 -5.23 -9.09 -25.83
C LEU A 155 -3.72 -9.38 -25.82
N ARG A 156 -3.06 -9.33 -24.67
CA ARG A 156 -1.59 -9.40 -24.57
C ARG A 156 -1.15 -10.45 -23.58
N ASP A 157 -0.27 -11.34 -24.00
CA ASP A 157 0.25 -12.42 -23.15
C ASP A 157 1.06 -11.86 -21.96
N ASP A 158 1.85 -10.80 -22.19
CA ASP A 158 2.65 -10.16 -21.15
C ASP A 158 1.84 -9.49 -20.04
N CYS A 159 0.55 -9.22 -20.27
CA CYS A 159 -0.37 -8.65 -19.28
C CYS A 159 -1.17 -9.71 -18.49
N ARG A 160 -0.97 -10.99 -18.76
CA ARG A 160 -1.73 -12.08 -18.07
C ARG A 160 -0.84 -13.15 -17.45
N VAL A 161 0.48 -13.05 -17.62
CA VAL A 161 1.42 -14.11 -17.24
C VAL A 161 1.36 -14.50 -15.76
N ASN A 162 1.02 -13.55 -14.88
CA ASN A 162 0.93 -13.76 -13.43
C ASN A 162 -0.51 -13.79 -12.92
N LEU A 163 -1.51 -13.84 -13.79
CA LEU A 163 -2.92 -13.67 -13.41
C LEU A 163 -3.75 -14.88 -13.85
N THR A 164 -4.66 -15.34 -12.98
CA THR A 164 -5.62 -16.41 -13.31
C THR A 164 -6.99 -15.87 -13.68
N LYS A 165 -7.26 -14.58 -13.43
CA LYS A 165 -8.54 -13.89 -13.70
C LYS A 165 -8.30 -12.45 -14.14
N ALA A 166 -9.35 -11.78 -14.63
CA ALA A 166 -9.24 -10.41 -15.10
C ALA A 166 -8.87 -9.44 -13.96
N PRO A 167 -8.08 -8.37 -14.23
CA PRO A 167 -7.70 -7.37 -13.25
C PRO A 167 -8.84 -6.80 -12.40
N SER A 168 -10.01 -6.56 -13.00
CA SER A 168 -11.19 -6.07 -12.29
C SER A 168 -11.71 -7.01 -11.20
N GLU A 169 -11.38 -8.29 -11.27
CA GLU A 169 -11.80 -9.27 -10.26
C GLU A 169 -10.94 -9.26 -8.99
N TYR A 170 -9.78 -8.59 -9.02
CA TYR A 170 -8.93 -8.36 -7.84
C TYR A 170 -9.30 -7.07 -7.10
N VAL A 171 -9.95 -6.13 -7.77
CA VAL A 171 -10.29 -4.80 -7.23
C VAL A 171 -11.79 -4.77 -6.92
N LYS A 172 -12.12 -4.63 -5.63
CA LYS A 172 -13.53 -4.60 -5.17
C LYS A 172 -13.82 -3.31 -4.43
#